data_a87fa784ae41096caa8b1c26de0ae714
#
_entry.id   a87fa784ae41096caa8b1c26de0ae714
#
_cell.length_a   1.000
_cell.length_b   1.000
_cell.length_c   1.000
_cell.angle_alpha   90.00
_cell.angle_beta   90.00
_cell.angle_gamma   90.00
#
_symmetry.space_group_name_H-M   'P 1'
#
loop_
_entity.id
_entity.type
_entity.pdbx_description
1 polymer ?
#
loop_
_entity_poly.entity_id
_entity_poly.type
_entity_poly.pdbx_seq_one_letter_code
_entity_poly.pdbx_strand_id
1 'polypeptide(L)'
;MTHQGAIIVLDLPTKVYGQAGILAQSAFTYVWQLACEQRDVKANPRPVFWFCDEFQELICNYTPEFLATARSARVASVLVSQNKPNYMAAMGGESGRHRVDAFVGNAGTKIFHSNGDPETNKWASDMISEAVEIRRNYHGSRDGEGRNNSGGSETVGRKVLPSEFTMLKKGGAQNDFMTSAIVYQTGTAFSANHGEPWLRTQFRQQIPGLTMKKK
;
A
#
# COMPACT_ATOMS: atom_id res chain seq x y z
N MET A 1 -26.28 -3.88 -8.85
CA MET A 1 -25.91 -5.30 -9.05
C MET A 1 -24.96 -5.81 -7.97
N THR A 2 -23.78 -5.24 -7.74
CA THR A 2 -22.83 -5.72 -6.70
C THR A 2 -23.42 -5.68 -5.29
N HIS A 3 -24.16 -4.64 -4.94
CA HIS A 3 -24.91 -4.56 -3.66
C HIS A 3 -26.03 -5.60 -3.51
N GLN A 4 -26.37 -6.31 -4.57
CA GLN A 4 -27.30 -7.46 -4.55
C GLN A 4 -26.58 -8.81 -4.44
N GLY A 5 -25.25 -8.79 -4.34
CA GLY A 5 -24.41 -9.98 -4.19
C GLY A 5 -23.80 -10.51 -5.50
N ALA A 6 -23.90 -9.76 -6.59
CA ALA A 6 -23.24 -10.13 -7.85
C ALA A 6 -21.72 -9.95 -7.75
N ILE A 7 -20.99 -10.86 -8.35
CA ILE A 7 -19.55 -10.74 -8.63
C ILE A 7 -19.42 -10.31 -10.09
N ILE A 8 -18.76 -9.19 -10.32
CA ILE A 8 -18.50 -8.66 -11.66
C ILE A 8 -16.98 -8.73 -11.87
N VAL A 9 -16.58 -9.35 -12.97
CA VAL A 9 -15.17 -9.42 -13.38
C VAL A 9 -15.02 -8.71 -14.71
N LEU A 10 -14.13 -7.72 -14.77
CA LEU A 10 -13.74 -7.05 -16.01
C LEU A 10 -12.38 -7.61 -16.41
N ASP A 11 -12.37 -8.42 -17.46
CA ASP A 11 -11.16 -9.00 -18.02
C ASP A 11 -10.92 -8.40 -19.42
N LEU A 12 -10.32 -7.21 -19.42
CA LEU A 12 -9.96 -6.46 -20.64
C LEU A 12 -8.45 -6.16 -20.64
N PRO A 13 -7.59 -7.17 -20.86
CA PRO A 13 -6.15 -6.99 -20.80
C PRO A 13 -5.66 -5.90 -21.75
N THR A 14 -4.89 -4.94 -21.23
CA THR A 14 -4.37 -3.80 -22.00
C THR A 14 -3.49 -4.22 -23.18
N LYS A 15 -2.81 -5.36 -23.05
CA LYS A 15 -2.02 -5.96 -24.17
C LYS A 15 -2.86 -6.41 -25.35
N VAL A 16 -4.14 -6.72 -25.14
CA VAL A 16 -5.06 -7.19 -26.18
C VAL A 16 -5.92 -6.05 -26.71
N TYR A 17 -6.47 -5.24 -25.81
CA TYR A 17 -7.45 -4.21 -26.15
C TYR A 17 -6.85 -2.80 -26.21
N GLY A 18 -5.60 -2.60 -25.78
CA GLY A 18 -4.93 -1.30 -25.82
C GLY A 18 -5.72 -0.21 -25.12
N GLN A 19 -5.71 0.99 -25.69
CA GLN A 19 -6.41 2.15 -25.15
C GLN A 19 -7.94 1.99 -25.07
N ALA A 20 -8.52 1.20 -25.98
CA ALA A 20 -9.96 0.92 -25.96
C ALA A 20 -10.36 0.11 -24.72
N GLY A 21 -9.52 -0.83 -24.28
CA GLY A 21 -9.74 -1.58 -23.05
C GLY A 21 -9.66 -0.71 -21.82
N ILE A 22 -8.66 0.19 -21.74
CA ILE A 22 -8.52 1.15 -20.65
C ILE A 22 -9.75 2.05 -20.59
N LEU A 23 -10.17 2.62 -21.71
CA LEU A 23 -11.36 3.48 -21.78
C LEU A 23 -12.62 2.77 -21.30
N ALA A 24 -12.86 1.55 -21.78
CA ALA A 24 -14.02 0.76 -21.40
C ALA A 24 -14.04 0.44 -19.88
N GLN A 25 -12.90 0.02 -19.33
CA GLN A 25 -12.76 -0.26 -17.90
C GLN A 25 -12.94 1.02 -17.05
N SER A 26 -12.35 2.14 -17.49
CA SER A 26 -12.47 3.42 -16.78
C SER A 26 -13.92 3.93 -16.78
N ALA A 27 -14.61 3.84 -17.92
CA ALA A 27 -16.01 4.24 -18.03
C ALA A 27 -16.90 3.36 -17.14
N PHE A 28 -16.72 2.04 -17.18
CA PHE A 28 -17.45 1.12 -16.31
C PHE A 28 -17.19 1.42 -14.83
N THR A 29 -15.92 1.60 -14.45
CA THR A 29 -15.51 1.90 -13.07
C THR A 29 -16.18 3.18 -12.58
N TYR A 30 -16.17 4.24 -13.38
CA TYR A 30 -16.81 5.50 -13.04
C TYR A 30 -18.32 5.35 -12.81
N VAL A 31 -19.03 4.71 -13.75
CA VAL A 31 -20.47 4.47 -13.61
C VAL A 31 -20.77 3.60 -12.39
N TRP A 32 -19.95 2.60 -12.13
CA TRP A 32 -20.08 1.74 -10.97
C TRP A 32 -19.86 2.50 -9.63
N GLN A 33 -18.86 3.39 -9.59
CA GLN A 33 -18.59 4.26 -8.44
C GLN A 33 -19.78 5.16 -8.14
N LEU A 34 -20.33 5.84 -9.15
CA LEU A 34 -21.52 6.66 -9.02
C LEU A 34 -22.73 5.85 -8.50
N ALA A 35 -22.94 4.66 -9.05
CA ALA A 35 -24.02 3.78 -8.60
C ALA A 35 -23.85 3.33 -7.13
N CYS A 36 -22.62 3.14 -6.67
CA CYS A 36 -22.35 2.83 -5.27
C CYS A 36 -22.64 4.01 -4.34
N GLU A 37 -22.29 5.23 -4.74
CA GLU A 37 -22.54 6.43 -3.93
C GLU A 37 -24.03 6.79 -3.87
N GLN A 38 -24.75 6.63 -4.97
CA GLN A 38 -26.18 6.96 -5.06
C GLN A 38 -27.10 5.93 -4.41
N ARG A 39 -26.59 4.76 -4.00
CA ARG A 39 -27.43 3.73 -3.40
C ARG A 39 -27.93 4.11 -2.00
N ASP A 40 -29.12 3.68 -1.66
CA ASP A 40 -29.61 3.76 -0.27
C ASP A 40 -28.93 2.69 0.59
N VAL A 41 -27.91 3.09 1.33
CA VAL A 41 -27.15 2.21 2.23
C VAL A 41 -27.99 1.75 3.43
N LYS A 42 -29.06 2.50 3.81
CA LYS A 42 -29.94 2.09 4.92
C LYS A 42 -30.86 0.98 4.47
N ALA A 43 -31.41 1.07 3.25
CA ALA A 43 -32.24 0.03 2.67
C ALA A 43 -31.44 -1.23 2.29
N ASN A 44 -30.20 -1.05 1.83
CA ASN A 44 -29.30 -2.16 1.49
C ASN A 44 -27.90 -1.94 2.08
N PRO A 45 -27.66 -2.41 3.31
CA PRO A 45 -26.40 -2.17 4.03
C PRO A 45 -25.25 -3.11 3.61
N ARG A 46 -25.40 -3.96 2.60
CA ARG A 46 -24.37 -4.91 2.17
C ARG A 46 -23.08 -4.18 1.79
N PRO A 47 -21.92 -4.56 2.35
CA PRO A 47 -20.65 -4.01 1.91
C PRO A 47 -20.34 -4.47 0.48
N VAL A 48 -19.67 -3.63 -0.25
CA VAL A 48 -19.20 -3.89 -1.62
C VAL A 48 -17.68 -3.81 -1.64
N PHE A 49 -17.03 -4.75 -2.32
CA PHE A 49 -15.60 -4.80 -2.46
C PHE A 49 -15.21 -4.50 -3.90
N TRP A 50 -14.22 -3.63 -4.05
CA TRP A 50 -13.61 -3.31 -5.33
C TRP A 50 -12.14 -3.70 -5.30
N PHE A 51 -11.78 -4.69 -6.13
CA PHE A 51 -10.40 -5.11 -6.32
C PHE A 51 -9.95 -4.63 -7.70
N CYS A 52 -8.86 -3.89 -7.75
CA CYS A 52 -8.31 -3.39 -9.01
C CYS A 52 -6.80 -3.62 -9.03
N ASP A 53 -6.36 -4.47 -9.96
CA ASP A 53 -4.95 -4.65 -10.28
C ASP A 53 -4.53 -3.61 -11.33
N GLU A 54 -3.23 -3.28 -11.37
CA GLU A 54 -2.66 -2.23 -12.24
C GLU A 54 -3.48 -0.93 -12.19
N PHE A 55 -3.88 -0.54 -10.98
CA PHE A 55 -4.83 0.56 -10.79
C PHE A 55 -4.37 1.90 -11.37
N GLN A 56 -3.07 2.12 -11.55
CA GLN A 56 -2.54 3.33 -12.21
C GLN A 56 -3.07 3.49 -13.64
N GLU A 57 -3.49 2.42 -14.32
CA GLU A 57 -4.08 2.47 -15.65
C GLU A 57 -5.52 3.02 -15.65
N LEU A 58 -6.20 2.92 -14.51
CA LEU A 58 -7.62 3.28 -14.35
C LEU A 58 -7.85 4.50 -13.46
N ILE A 59 -6.80 5.04 -12.86
CA ILE A 59 -6.92 6.21 -11.99
C ILE A 59 -7.37 7.44 -12.80
N CYS A 60 -8.37 8.15 -12.30
CA CYS A 60 -8.89 9.36 -12.91
C CYS A 60 -9.09 10.46 -11.86
N ASN A 61 -9.45 11.66 -12.30
CA ASN A 61 -9.65 12.80 -11.41
C ASN A 61 -10.77 12.59 -10.37
N TYR A 62 -11.74 11.72 -10.64
CA TYR A 62 -12.84 11.39 -9.72
C TYR A 62 -12.42 10.40 -8.61
N THR A 63 -11.35 9.64 -8.82
CA THR A 63 -10.91 8.61 -7.88
C THR A 63 -10.65 9.11 -6.46
N PRO A 64 -9.93 10.22 -6.23
CA PRO A 64 -9.72 10.75 -4.87
C PRO A 64 -11.04 11.14 -4.18
N GLU A 65 -11.99 11.71 -4.93
CA GLU A 65 -13.32 12.11 -4.43
C GLU A 65 -14.12 10.88 -3.99
N PHE A 66 -14.19 9.87 -4.85
CA PHE A 66 -14.85 8.61 -4.54
C PHE A 66 -14.26 7.93 -3.30
N LEU A 67 -12.94 7.86 -3.17
CA LEU A 67 -12.29 7.23 -2.01
C LEU A 67 -12.53 7.98 -0.71
N ALA A 68 -12.70 9.29 -0.76
CA ALA A 68 -13.06 10.09 0.41
C ALA A 68 -14.47 9.75 0.94
N THR A 69 -15.39 9.37 0.06
CA THR A 69 -16.80 9.06 0.38
C THR A 69 -17.10 7.56 0.43
N ALA A 70 -16.23 6.70 -0.09
CA ALA A 70 -16.40 5.25 -0.23
C ALA A 70 -16.84 4.55 1.07
N ARG A 71 -16.33 5.02 2.23
CA ARG A 71 -16.73 4.48 3.54
C ARG A 71 -18.22 4.67 3.83
N SER A 72 -18.78 5.85 3.54
CA SER A 72 -20.22 6.13 3.75
C SER A 72 -21.08 5.30 2.80
N ALA A 73 -20.57 5.04 1.59
CA ALA A 73 -21.19 4.14 0.62
C ALA A 73 -20.95 2.65 0.92
N ARG A 74 -20.30 2.30 2.04
CA ARG A 74 -19.89 0.92 2.40
C ARG A 74 -19.15 0.19 1.29
N VAL A 75 -18.22 0.90 0.66
CA VAL A 75 -17.31 0.34 -0.35
C VAL A 75 -15.93 0.19 0.28
N ALA A 76 -15.35 -0.99 0.17
CA ALA A 76 -13.96 -1.27 0.50
C ALA A 76 -13.17 -1.44 -0.81
N SER A 77 -12.15 -0.61 -1.01
CA SER A 77 -11.33 -0.63 -2.21
C SER A 77 -9.97 -1.26 -1.92
N VAL A 78 -9.56 -2.22 -2.72
CA VAL A 78 -8.24 -2.84 -2.73
C VAL A 78 -7.59 -2.52 -4.07
N LEU A 79 -6.66 -1.57 -4.04
CA LEU A 79 -6.05 -1.00 -5.23
C LEU A 79 -4.58 -1.42 -5.27
N VAL A 80 -4.19 -2.13 -6.31
CA VAL A 80 -2.85 -2.69 -6.46
C VAL A 80 -2.11 -1.93 -7.55
N SER A 81 -0.87 -1.53 -7.27
CA SER A 81 0.00 -0.83 -8.21
C SER A 81 1.46 -1.14 -7.91
N GLN A 82 2.34 -0.78 -8.83
CA GLN A 82 3.76 -1.08 -8.72
C GLN A 82 4.53 -0.05 -7.90
N ASN A 83 4.27 1.24 -8.10
CA ASN A 83 4.97 2.33 -7.43
C ASN A 83 4.17 3.66 -7.47
N LYS A 84 4.60 4.63 -6.67
CA LYS A 84 3.99 5.97 -6.61
C LYS A 84 4.21 6.80 -7.89
N PRO A 85 5.39 6.79 -8.54
CA PRO A 85 5.60 7.50 -9.80
C PRO A 85 4.63 7.11 -10.92
N ASN A 86 4.18 5.86 -10.99
CA ASN A 86 3.19 5.45 -11.98
C ASN A 86 1.85 6.18 -11.80
N TYR A 87 1.42 6.38 -10.56
CA TYR A 87 0.24 7.22 -10.27
C TYR A 87 0.46 8.67 -10.69
N MET A 88 1.66 9.21 -10.42
CA MET A 88 1.99 10.60 -10.81
C MET A 88 1.97 10.77 -12.32
N ALA A 89 2.56 9.83 -13.07
CA ALA A 89 2.53 9.83 -14.53
C ALA A 89 1.09 9.80 -15.07
N ALA A 90 0.25 8.91 -14.53
CA ALA A 90 -1.16 8.77 -14.94
C ALA A 90 -2.01 10.01 -14.62
N MET A 91 -1.70 10.73 -13.54
CA MET A 91 -2.44 11.91 -13.09
C MET A 91 -1.89 13.25 -13.63
N GLY A 92 -0.96 13.20 -14.58
CA GLY A 92 -0.39 14.40 -15.23
C GLY A 92 0.96 14.86 -14.67
N GLY A 93 1.79 13.96 -14.20
CA GLY A 93 3.14 14.23 -13.71
C GLY A 93 3.14 15.12 -12.46
N GLU A 94 4.02 16.12 -12.43
CA GLU A 94 4.15 17.04 -11.28
C GLU A 94 2.85 17.80 -10.98
N SER A 95 2.06 18.18 -11.99
CA SER A 95 0.75 18.81 -11.77
C SER A 95 -0.27 17.89 -11.09
N GLY A 96 -0.07 16.58 -11.20
CA GLY A 96 -0.89 15.56 -10.54
C GLY A 96 -0.44 15.21 -9.12
N ARG A 97 0.73 15.68 -8.67
CA ARG A 97 1.32 15.31 -7.37
C ARG A 97 0.34 15.47 -6.21
N HIS A 98 -0.29 16.63 -6.07
CA HIS A 98 -1.24 16.87 -4.97
C HIS A 98 -2.45 15.93 -4.99
N ARG A 99 -2.92 15.55 -6.20
CA ARG A 99 -4.02 14.58 -6.34
C ARG A 99 -3.59 13.17 -5.94
N VAL A 100 -2.37 12.78 -6.32
CA VAL A 100 -1.79 11.50 -5.90
C VAL A 100 -1.60 11.48 -4.38
N ASP A 101 -1.08 12.54 -3.79
CA ASP A 101 -0.89 12.63 -2.34
C ASP A 101 -2.23 12.57 -1.59
N ALA A 102 -3.27 13.25 -2.08
CA ALA A 102 -4.62 13.14 -1.54
C ALA A 102 -5.20 11.73 -1.69
N PHE A 103 -5.05 11.11 -2.85
CA PHE A 103 -5.49 9.74 -3.11
C PHE A 103 -4.83 8.74 -2.17
N VAL A 104 -3.49 8.75 -2.09
CA VAL A 104 -2.76 7.81 -1.21
C VAL A 104 -2.97 8.14 0.27
N GLY A 105 -3.23 9.40 0.61
CA GLY A 105 -3.60 9.84 1.95
C GLY A 105 -4.92 9.22 2.43
N ASN A 106 -5.92 9.17 1.54
CA ASN A 106 -7.24 8.59 1.83
C ASN A 106 -7.20 7.05 1.98
N ALA A 107 -6.19 6.37 1.46
CA ALA A 107 -6.01 4.95 1.69
C ALA A 107 -5.54 4.69 3.12
N GLY A 108 -6.44 4.30 4.03
CA GLY A 108 -6.14 4.11 5.45
C GLY A 108 -5.16 2.95 5.73
N THR A 109 -5.16 1.92 4.90
CA THR A 109 -4.23 0.78 4.97
C THR A 109 -3.34 0.75 3.75
N LYS A 110 -2.05 0.58 3.96
CA LYS A 110 -1.04 0.44 2.89
C LYS A 110 -0.21 -0.80 3.14
N ILE A 111 0.00 -1.58 2.09
CA ILE A 111 0.77 -2.83 2.14
C ILE A 111 1.93 -2.69 1.16
N PHE A 112 3.14 -2.58 1.68
CA PHE A 112 4.36 -2.43 0.89
C PHE A 112 5.06 -3.78 0.76
N HIS A 113 5.06 -4.32 -0.43
CA HIS A 113 5.89 -5.46 -0.82
C HIS A 113 7.28 -5.01 -1.26
N SER A 114 8.12 -5.96 -1.69
CA SER A 114 9.43 -5.65 -2.25
C SER A 114 9.31 -4.68 -3.43
N ASN A 115 9.98 -3.54 -3.33
CA ASN A 115 9.92 -2.49 -4.33
C ASN A 115 11.32 -1.94 -4.63
N GLY A 116 11.64 -1.74 -5.90
CA GLY A 116 12.91 -1.16 -6.36
C GLY A 116 12.88 0.35 -6.54
N ASP A 117 11.71 1.00 -6.45
CA ASP A 117 11.58 2.43 -6.65
C ASP A 117 11.97 3.21 -5.38
N PRO A 118 13.01 4.07 -5.44
CA PRO A 118 13.50 4.79 -4.27
C PRO A 118 12.51 5.85 -3.77
N GLU A 119 11.68 6.44 -4.61
CA GLU A 119 10.69 7.45 -4.21
C GLU A 119 9.57 6.80 -3.39
N THR A 120 9.04 5.67 -3.84
CA THR A 120 8.04 4.89 -3.11
C THR A 120 8.60 4.39 -1.78
N ASN A 121 9.82 3.86 -1.77
CA ASN A 121 10.46 3.35 -0.56
C ASN A 121 10.74 4.47 0.45
N LYS A 122 11.19 5.63 -0.02
CA LYS A 122 11.38 6.80 0.83
C LYS A 122 10.05 7.27 1.42
N TRP A 123 9.00 7.41 0.61
CA TRP A 123 7.67 7.79 1.06
C TRP A 123 7.11 6.82 2.10
N ALA A 124 7.25 5.51 1.89
CA ALA A 124 6.83 4.49 2.85
C ALA A 124 7.59 4.59 4.18
N SER A 125 8.90 4.80 4.12
CA SER A 125 9.77 5.00 5.29
C SER A 125 9.40 6.28 6.06
N ASP A 126 9.20 7.40 5.38
CA ASP A 126 8.81 8.68 5.98
C ASP A 126 7.45 8.57 6.71
N MET A 127 6.53 7.79 6.16
CA MET A 127 5.20 7.55 6.73
C MET A 127 5.24 6.71 8.02
N ILE A 128 6.19 5.77 8.13
CA ILE A 128 6.39 4.93 9.32
C ILE A 128 7.03 5.74 10.46
N SER A 129 7.66 6.88 10.12
CA SER A 129 8.23 7.81 11.10
C SER A 129 9.63 7.42 11.62
N GLU A 130 10.11 8.24 12.49
CA GLU A 130 11.43 8.17 13.11
C GLU A 130 11.32 7.78 14.58
N ALA A 131 12.39 7.25 15.14
CA ALA A 131 12.53 7.01 16.57
C ALA A 131 13.85 7.59 17.07
N VAL A 132 13.89 7.93 18.32
CA VAL A 132 15.14 8.30 18.99
C VAL A 132 15.91 7.01 19.28
N GLU A 133 17.06 6.87 18.63
CA GLU A 133 18.01 5.80 18.90
C GLU A 133 19.08 6.32 19.85
N ILE A 134 19.27 5.67 20.97
CA ILE A 134 20.37 5.94 21.89
C ILE A 134 21.59 5.15 21.41
N ARG A 135 22.50 5.80 20.67
CA ARG A 135 23.80 5.21 20.33
C ARG A 135 24.76 5.39 21.49
N ARG A 136 25.10 4.29 22.14
CA ARG A 136 26.18 4.27 23.14
C ARG A 136 27.51 4.19 22.42
N ASN A 137 28.25 5.31 22.38
CA ASN A 137 29.61 5.34 21.88
C ASN A 137 30.55 4.89 23.01
N TYR A 138 31.12 3.71 22.88
CA TYR A 138 32.22 3.26 23.74
C TYR A 138 33.53 3.84 23.18
N HIS A 139 33.93 4.99 23.67
CA HIS A 139 35.33 5.44 23.48
C HIS A 139 36.18 4.84 24.58
N GLY A 140 36.83 3.76 24.29
CA GLY A 140 37.89 3.22 25.13
C GLY A 140 39.16 4.03 25.00
N SER A 141 39.29 5.15 25.68
CA SER A 141 40.61 5.75 25.98
C SER A 141 41.13 5.04 27.23
N ARG A 142 42.21 4.31 27.05
CA ARG A 142 42.93 3.63 28.11
C ARG A 142 43.92 4.64 28.70
N ASP A 143 43.43 5.57 29.46
CA ASP A 143 44.26 6.36 30.37
C ASP A 143 44.31 5.64 31.71
N GLY A 144 45.47 5.60 32.31
CA GLY A 144 45.86 4.73 33.44
C GLY A 144 45.08 4.85 34.74
N GLU A 145 43.89 5.43 34.77
CA GLU A 145 43.04 5.59 35.94
C GLU A 145 41.58 5.15 35.62
N GLY A 146 41.40 3.93 35.22
CA GLY A 146 40.15 3.13 35.32
C GLY A 146 38.77 3.82 35.26
N ARG A 147 38.58 4.97 34.63
CA ARG A 147 37.28 5.63 34.42
C ARG A 147 36.74 5.30 33.02
N ASN A 148 35.77 4.41 32.94
CA ASN A 148 34.97 4.20 31.74
C ASN A 148 34.08 5.42 31.51
N ASN A 149 34.44 6.31 30.59
CA ASN A 149 33.55 7.35 30.10
C ASN A 149 32.64 6.75 29.02
N SER A 150 31.42 6.37 29.37
CA SER A 150 30.38 5.99 28.42
C SER A 150 29.58 7.24 28.05
N GLY A 151 29.84 7.81 26.91
CA GLY A 151 29.01 8.87 26.31
C GLY A 151 27.87 8.22 25.50
N GLY A 152 26.62 8.57 25.81
CA GLY A 152 25.47 8.24 24.95
C GLY A 152 25.15 9.47 24.08
N SER A 153 25.07 9.29 22.77
CA SER A 153 24.47 10.29 21.87
C SER A 153 23.09 9.82 21.46
N GLU A 154 22.09 10.69 21.64
CA GLU A 154 20.76 10.47 21.07
C GLU A 154 20.80 10.85 19.59
N THR A 155 20.41 9.93 18.73
CA THR A 155 20.30 10.17 17.30
C THR A 155 18.89 9.81 16.87
N VAL A 156 18.24 10.72 16.13
CA VAL A 156 16.95 10.39 15.51
C VAL A 156 17.21 9.54 14.27
N GLY A 157 16.67 8.35 14.25
CA GLY A 157 16.79 7.41 13.15
C GLY A 157 15.43 6.93 12.63
N ARG A 158 15.37 6.48 11.36
CA ARG A 158 14.17 5.93 10.77
C ARG A 158 13.88 4.56 11.34
N LYS A 159 12.63 4.29 11.74
CA LYS A 159 12.18 2.96 12.21
C LYS A 159 12.31 1.88 11.14
N VAL A 160 12.12 2.25 9.88
CA VAL A 160 12.31 1.38 8.71
C VAL A 160 13.07 2.18 7.65
N LEU A 161 14.22 1.68 7.23
CA LEU A 161 15.02 2.34 6.20
C LEU A 161 14.42 2.09 4.79
N PRO A 162 14.53 3.03 3.84
CA PRO A 162 14.09 2.82 2.46
C PRO A 162 14.69 1.58 1.80
N SER A 163 15.94 1.23 2.13
CA SER A 163 16.62 0.03 1.62
C SER A 163 15.99 -1.27 2.07
N GLU A 164 15.29 -1.29 3.20
CA GLU A 164 14.69 -2.52 3.73
C GLU A 164 13.52 -3.01 2.87
N PHE A 165 12.83 -2.10 2.17
CA PHE A 165 11.77 -2.48 1.23
C PHE A 165 12.32 -3.25 0.02
N THR A 166 13.55 -2.99 -0.41
CA THR A 166 14.19 -3.73 -1.51
C THR A 166 14.55 -5.16 -1.11
N MET A 167 14.76 -5.40 0.18
CA MET A 167 15.17 -6.71 0.72
C MET A 167 14.00 -7.60 1.13
N LEU A 168 12.75 -7.15 1.00
CA LEU A 168 11.58 -7.97 1.27
C LEU A 168 11.51 -9.15 0.28
N LYS A 169 11.06 -10.32 0.77
CA LYS A 169 10.91 -11.52 -0.08
C LYS A 169 9.85 -11.28 -1.15
N LYS A 170 10.18 -11.60 -2.40
CA LYS A 170 9.28 -11.44 -3.57
C LYS A 170 8.34 -12.63 -3.80
N GLY A 171 8.44 -13.68 -3.01
CA GLY A 171 7.73 -14.92 -3.24
C GLY A 171 8.44 -15.84 -4.23
N GLY A 172 7.68 -16.74 -4.88
CA GLY A 172 8.21 -17.75 -5.79
C GLY A 172 8.88 -18.94 -5.05
N ALA A 173 9.29 -19.96 -5.81
CA ALA A 173 9.87 -21.17 -5.25
C ALA A 173 11.14 -20.94 -4.42
N GLN A 174 11.96 -19.97 -4.83
CA GLN A 174 13.18 -19.56 -4.13
C GLN A 174 12.95 -18.97 -2.73
N ASN A 175 11.72 -18.60 -2.42
CA ASN A 175 11.31 -18.04 -1.13
C ASN A 175 10.20 -18.88 -0.48
N ASP A 176 10.10 -20.17 -0.83
CA ASP A 176 9.06 -21.09 -0.34
C ASP A 176 7.63 -20.57 -0.56
N PHE A 177 7.43 -19.85 -1.67
CA PHE A 177 6.18 -19.16 -2.00
C PHE A 177 5.68 -18.20 -0.91
N MET A 178 6.60 -17.69 -0.10
CA MET A 178 6.31 -16.68 0.91
C MET A 178 6.77 -15.31 0.40
N THR A 179 5.88 -14.33 0.41
CA THR A 179 6.20 -12.93 0.16
C THR A 179 6.15 -12.14 1.46
N SER A 180 7.09 -11.23 1.65
CA SER A 180 7.10 -10.35 2.83
C SER A 180 6.47 -9.00 2.50
N ALA A 181 5.90 -8.36 3.50
CA ALA A 181 5.40 -7.00 3.40
C ALA A 181 5.55 -6.23 4.71
N ILE A 182 5.52 -4.91 4.57
CA ILE A 182 5.31 -3.97 5.66
C ILE A 182 3.90 -3.39 5.50
N VAL A 183 3.07 -3.60 6.49
CA VAL A 183 1.70 -3.08 6.55
C VAL A 183 1.70 -1.85 7.45
N TYR A 184 1.15 -0.75 6.95
CA TYR A 184 0.88 0.46 7.70
C TYR A 184 -0.62 0.72 7.72
N GLN A 185 -1.17 1.03 8.89
CA GLN A 185 -2.60 1.34 9.02
C GLN A 185 -2.81 2.53 9.96
N THR A 186 -3.37 3.59 9.42
CA THR A 186 -3.68 4.80 10.17
C THR A 186 -4.71 4.51 11.27
N GLY A 187 -4.43 4.99 12.49
CA GLY A 187 -5.34 4.85 13.63
C GLY A 187 -5.40 3.45 14.23
N THR A 188 -4.47 2.56 13.86
CA THR A 188 -4.36 1.20 14.43
C THR A 188 -3.07 1.08 15.23
N ALA A 189 -3.16 0.43 16.38
CA ALA A 189 -2.01 0.06 17.19
C ALA A 189 -1.85 -1.47 17.13
N PHE A 190 -0.83 -1.96 16.40
CA PHE A 190 -0.58 -3.39 16.30
C PHE A 190 0.13 -3.90 17.55
N SER A 191 -0.52 -4.76 18.33
CA SER A 191 0.07 -5.39 19.52
C SER A 191 1.33 -6.21 19.17
N ALA A 192 1.35 -6.82 18.00
CA ALA A 192 2.52 -7.56 17.49
C ALA A 192 3.75 -6.67 17.19
N ASN A 193 3.58 -5.35 17.18
CA ASN A 193 4.66 -4.38 17.03
C ASN A 193 4.58 -3.27 18.10
N HIS A 194 4.40 -3.66 19.36
CA HIS A 194 4.44 -2.76 20.53
C HIS A 194 3.50 -1.54 20.44
N GLY A 195 2.38 -1.66 19.75
CA GLY A 195 1.41 -0.57 19.57
C GLY A 195 1.72 0.40 18.43
N GLU A 196 2.71 0.11 17.61
CA GLU A 196 3.02 0.90 16.41
C GLU A 196 1.93 0.75 15.33
N PRO A 197 1.73 1.79 14.48
CA PRO A 197 0.74 1.73 13.40
C PRO A 197 1.20 0.92 12.17
N TRP A 198 2.27 0.16 12.31
CA TRP A 198 2.84 -0.67 11.24
C TRP A 198 3.33 -2.01 11.79
N LEU A 199 3.44 -2.99 10.91
CA LEU A 199 4.03 -4.30 11.23
C LEU A 199 4.68 -4.93 10.01
N ARG A 200 5.68 -5.81 10.24
CA ARG A 200 6.20 -6.72 9.23
C ARG A 200 5.40 -8.01 9.24
N THR A 201 5.05 -8.49 8.06
CA THR A 201 4.27 -9.72 7.91
C THR A 201 4.70 -10.50 6.67
N GLN A 202 4.18 -11.71 6.54
CA GLN A 202 4.39 -12.56 5.38
C GLN A 202 3.06 -13.12 4.89
N PHE A 203 2.95 -13.26 3.58
CA PHE A 203 1.81 -13.85 2.91
C PHE A 203 2.26 -15.08 2.12
N ARG A 204 1.47 -16.13 2.18
CA ARG A 204 1.69 -17.34 1.39
C ARG A 204 1.02 -17.17 0.03
N GLN A 205 1.77 -17.36 -1.05
CA GLN A 205 1.26 -17.30 -2.42
C GLN A 205 0.50 -18.57 -2.85
N GLN A 206 0.73 -19.69 -2.16
CA GLN A 206 0.03 -20.94 -2.42
C GLN A 206 -1.10 -21.12 -1.42
N ILE A 207 -2.29 -21.42 -1.93
CA ILE A 207 -3.43 -21.81 -1.09
C ILE A 207 -3.41 -23.34 -1.04
N PRO A 208 -3.28 -23.97 0.17
CA PRO A 208 -3.33 -25.42 0.29
C PRO A 208 -4.62 -25.98 -0.34
N GLY A 209 -4.49 -26.97 -1.23
CA GLY A 209 -5.62 -27.59 -1.92
C GLY A 209 -6.08 -26.91 -3.22
N LEU A 210 -5.57 -25.70 -3.56
CA LEU A 210 -5.76 -25.12 -4.88
C LEU A 210 -4.58 -25.44 -5.79
N THR A 211 -4.76 -26.39 -6.69
CA THR A 211 -3.78 -26.62 -7.77
C THR A 211 -3.96 -25.56 -8.83
N MET A 212 -3.07 -24.59 -8.89
CA MET A 212 -3.06 -23.61 -10.00
C MET A 212 -2.75 -24.40 -11.28
N LYS A 213 -3.72 -24.51 -12.17
CA LYS A 213 -3.46 -25.05 -13.53
C LYS A 213 -2.43 -24.13 -14.20
N LYS A 214 -1.26 -24.70 -14.52
CA LYS A 214 -0.31 -24.00 -15.41
C LYS A 214 -1.02 -23.71 -16.74
N LYS A 215 -1.14 -22.44 -17.08
CA LYS A 215 -1.48 -22.02 -18.44
C LYS A 215 -0.27 -22.14 -19.34
#